data_29f54443a5e85fb85339eb1587cc4463
#
_entry.id   29f54443a5e85fb85339eb1587cc4463
#
_cell.length_a   1.000
_cell.length_b   1.000
_cell.length_c   1.000
_cell.angle_alpha   90.00
_cell.angle_beta   90.00
_cell.angle_gamma   90.00
#
_symmetry.space_group_name_H-M   'P 1'
#
loop_
_entity.id
_entity.type
_entity.pdbx_description
1 polymer ?
#
loop_
_entity_poly.entity_id
_entity_poly.type
_entity_poly.pdbx_seq_one_letter_code
_entity_poly.pdbx_strand_id
1 'polypeptide(L)'
;MAFKLDNPPYSSDNTPIYRVDMENGVLGKANNNGTIILNNNLNANQERDVIDHEMVHIDQMRRGDLDYDNNYVYWKGKKYSRAKMQEGAKNLPWEKEAYTKTKNK
;
A
#
# COMPACT_ATOMS: atom_id res chain seq x y z
N MET A 1 -12.09 16.07 -12.83
CA MET A 1 -12.27 15.80 -12.35
C MET A 1 -12.90 15.47 -12.21
N ALA A 2 -12.96 15.20 -12.17
CA ALA A 2 -13.51 14.95 -11.86
C ALA A 2 -13.86 14.61 -11.36
N PHE A 3 -13.92 14.15 -10.98
CA PHE A 3 -14.16 13.84 -10.38
C PHE A 3 -14.57 13.95 -9.87
N LYS A 4 -14.87 14.08 -9.66
CA LYS A 4 -15.05 14.16 -8.82
C LYS A 4 -15.64 14.08 -8.22
N LEU A 5 -15.85 14.16 -8.39
CA LEU A 5 -16.50 13.94 -7.56
C LEU A 5 -16.52 13.42 -6.36
N ASP A 6 -16.96 13.00 -5.99
CA ASP A 6 -16.90 12.19 -4.87
C ASP A 6 -15.63 11.46 -4.75
N ASN A 7 -14.68 12.07 -4.17
CA ASN A 7 -13.39 11.45 -3.97
C ASN A 7 -13.43 10.57 -2.74
N PRO A 8 -13.01 9.29 -2.86
CA PRO A 8 -12.85 8.48 -1.67
C PRO A 8 -11.78 9.07 -0.77
N PRO A 9 -11.77 8.72 0.52
CA PRO A 9 -10.74 9.22 1.44
C PRO A 9 -9.32 8.95 0.96
N TYR A 10 -9.13 7.89 0.19
CA TYR A 10 -7.83 7.57 -0.38
C TYR A 10 -7.92 7.80 -1.87
N SER A 11 -7.93 9.05 -2.26
CA SER A 11 -8.01 9.41 -3.66
C SER A 11 -6.78 8.95 -4.40
N SER A 12 -6.98 8.33 -5.55
CA SER A 12 -5.88 7.91 -6.40
C SER A 12 -5.58 8.91 -7.50
N ASP A 13 -6.25 10.09 -7.49
CA ASP A 13 -6.13 11.04 -8.59
C ASP A 13 -4.71 11.47 -8.86
N ASN A 14 -3.91 11.62 -7.81
CA ASN A 14 -2.54 12.08 -7.93
C ASN A 14 -1.52 11.01 -7.61
N THR A 15 -1.95 9.76 -7.55
CA THR A 15 -1.06 8.65 -7.22
C THR A 15 -0.73 7.88 -8.49
N PRO A 16 0.51 7.95 -8.97
CA PRO A 16 0.89 7.16 -10.15
C PRO A 16 0.83 5.68 -9.85
N ILE A 17 0.27 4.93 -10.77
CA ILE A 17 0.13 3.49 -10.64
C ILE A 17 0.76 2.84 -11.87
N TYR A 18 1.69 1.94 -11.63
CA TYR A 18 2.42 1.25 -12.69
C TYR A 18 2.17 -0.23 -12.61
N ARG A 19 2.04 -0.90 -13.74
CA ARG A 19 1.87 -2.34 -13.81
C ARG A 19 3.14 -2.95 -14.34
N VAL A 20 3.70 -3.91 -13.59
CA VAL A 20 4.97 -4.56 -13.96
C VAL A 20 4.87 -6.05 -13.66
N ASP A 21 5.78 -6.82 -14.24
CA ASP A 21 5.90 -8.22 -13.88
C ASP A 21 6.53 -8.31 -12.49
N MET A 22 5.86 -9.06 -11.62
CA MET A 22 6.34 -9.26 -10.25
C MET A 22 6.36 -10.76 -9.98
N GLU A 23 7.15 -11.15 -9.00
CA GLU A 23 7.23 -12.57 -8.63
C GLU A 23 5.88 -13.08 -8.13
N ASN A 24 5.72 -14.39 -8.22
CA ASN A 24 4.49 -15.04 -7.80
C ASN A 24 4.20 -14.72 -6.34
N GLY A 25 2.94 -14.41 -6.08
CA GLY A 25 2.49 -14.11 -4.73
C GLY A 25 2.62 -12.64 -4.33
N VAL A 26 3.33 -11.84 -5.12
CA VAL A 26 3.41 -10.40 -4.87
C VAL A 26 2.32 -9.72 -5.69
N LEU A 27 1.38 -9.07 -5.02
CA LEU A 27 0.24 -8.46 -5.70
C LEU A 27 0.47 -6.99 -6.03
N GLY A 28 1.17 -6.29 -5.15
CA GLY A 28 1.46 -4.87 -5.35
C GLY A 28 2.34 -4.33 -4.26
N LYS A 29 2.71 -3.08 -4.42
CA LYS A 29 3.59 -2.40 -3.47
C LYS A 29 3.34 -0.91 -3.48
N ALA A 30 3.30 -0.30 -2.30
CA ALA A 30 3.29 1.14 -2.15
C ALA A 30 4.72 1.61 -1.91
N ASN A 31 5.18 2.55 -2.73
CA ASN A 31 6.53 3.08 -2.63
C ASN A 31 6.54 4.37 -1.82
N ASN A 32 7.65 4.64 -1.14
CA ASN A 32 7.75 5.83 -0.30
C ASN A 32 7.92 7.13 -1.10
N ASN A 33 7.99 7.03 -2.41
CA ASN A 33 7.94 8.20 -3.29
C ASN A 33 6.49 8.52 -3.74
N GLY A 34 5.49 7.85 -3.18
CA GLY A 34 4.09 8.13 -3.48
C GLY A 34 3.52 7.37 -4.66
N THR A 35 4.21 6.34 -5.15
CA THR A 35 3.72 5.56 -6.29
C THR A 35 3.29 4.17 -5.85
N ILE A 36 2.46 3.53 -6.68
CA ILE A 36 2.02 2.16 -6.46
C ILE A 36 2.43 1.32 -7.67
N ILE A 37 2.94 0.13 -7.40
CA ILE A 37 3.27 -0.84 -8.43
C ILE A 37 2.32 -2.02 -8.28
N LEU A 38 1.70 -2.45 -9.38
CA LEU A 38 0.80 -3.60 -9.40
C LEU A 38 1.39 -4.72 -10.23
N ASN A 39 1.10 -5.95 -9.83
CA ASN A 39 1.45 -7.10 -10.64
C ASN A 39 0.59 -7.10 -11.91
N ASN A 40 1.22 -7.31 -13.07
CA ASN A 40 0.58 -7.35 -14.36
C ASN A 40 -0.52 -8.41 -14.49
N ASN A 41 -0.46 -9.44 -13.68
CA ASN A 41 -1.32 -10.63 -13.84
C ASN A 41 -2.64 -10.55 -13.10
N LEU A 42 -2.98 -9.39 -12.53
CA LEU A 42 -4.21 -9.21 -11.76
C LEU A 42 -5.38 -8.91 -12.69
N ASN A 43 -6.56 -9.44 -12.36
CA ASN A 43 -7.78 -9.03 -13.02
C ASN A 43 -8.28 -7.71 -12.42
N ALA A 44 -9.33 -7.12 -13.01
CA ALA A 44 -9.81 -5.80 -12.60
C ALA A 44 -10.27 -5.76 -11.14
N ASN A 45 -10.91 -6.79 -10.65
CA ASN A 45 -11.37 -6.83 -9.26
C ASN A 45 -10.21 -6.94 -8.29
N GLN A 46 -9.21 -7.76 -8.65
CA GLN A 46 -8.01 -7.88 -7.84
C GLN A 46 -7.23 -6.57 -7.80
N GLU A 47 -7.11 -5.90 -8.95
CA GLU A 47 -6.41 -4.61 -9.00
C GLU A 47 -7.06 -3.61 -8.07
N ARG A 48 -8.38 -3.52 -8.08
CA ARG A 48 -9.10 -2.58 -7.22
C ARG A 48 -8.81 -2.84 -5.76
N ASP A 49 -8.87 -4.10 -5.35
CA ASP A 49 -8.62 -4.45 -3.95
C ASP A 49 -7.19 -4.15 -3.54
N VAL A 50 -6.23 -4.44 -4.42
CA VAL A 50 -4.82 -4.17 -4.14
C VAL A 50 -4.56 -2.67 -4.07
N ILE A 51 -5.13 -1.91 -5.01
CA ILE A 51 -4.98 -0.45 -5.00
C ILE A 51 -5.51 0.13 -3.69
N ASP A 52 -6.68 -0.29 -3.26
CA ASP A 52 -7.25 0.22 -2.01
C ASP A 52 -6.35 -0.08 -0.82
N HIS A 53 -5.79 -1.28 -0.76
CA HIS A 53 -4.87 -1.67 0.30
C HIS A 53 -3.59 -0.83 0.27
N GLU A 54 -3.00 -0.69 -0.92
CA GLU A 54 -1.76 0.07 -1.05
C GLU A 54 -1.97 1.57 -0.84
N MET A 55 -3.16 2.09 -1.15
CA MET A 55 -3.48 3.49 -0.87
C MET A 55 -3.48 3.79 0.63
N VAL A 56 -3.84 2.83 1.47
CA VAL A 56 -3.71 3.02 2.92
C VAL A 56 -2.24 3.22 3.29
N HIS A 57 -1.34 2.43 2.69
CA HIS A 57 0.09 2.59 2.94
C HIS A 57 0.61 3.93 2.42
N ILE A 58 0.13 4.38 1.26
CA ILE A 58 0.49 5.71 0.75
C ILE A 58 0.08 6.79 1.76
N ASP A 59 -1.14 6.68 2.31
CA ASP A 59 -1.62 7.61 3.31
C ASP A 59 -0.75 7.57 4.58
N GLN A 60 -0.41 6.38 5.03
CA GLN A 60 0.46 6.21 6.20
C GLN A 60 1.81 6.89 5.99
N MET A 61 2.35 6.78 4.79
CA MET A 61 3.63 7.43 4.47
C MET A 61 3.48 8.94 4.35
N ARG A 62 2.38 9.42 3.77
CA ARG A 62 2.13 10.87 3.64
C ARG A 62 1.98 11.55 4.99
N ARG A 63 1.32 10.90 5.93
CA ARG A 63 1.14 11.48 7.26
C ARG A 63 2.35 11.28 8.17
N GLY A 64 3.39 10.60 7.68
CA GLY A 64 4.64 10.44 8.41
C GLY A 64 4.68 9.28 9.39
N ASP A 65 3.66 8.43 9.43
CA ASP A 65 3.64 7.29 10.34
C ASP A 65 4.44 6.11 9.82
N LEU A 66 4.57 5.98 8.51
CA LEU A 66 5.24 4.83 7.88
C LEU A 66 6.34 5.30 6.96
N ASP A 67 7.49 4.63 7.04
CA ASP A 67 8.54 4.77 6.05
C ASP A 67 9.33 3.46 6.03
N TYR A 68 10.18 3.31 5.04
CA TYR A 68 11.02 2.13 4.97
C TYR A 68 12.29 2.42 4.18
N ASP A 69 13.30 1.59 4.42
CA ASP A 69 14.50 1.53 3.60
C ASP A 69 14.83 0.06 3.32
N ASN A 70 16.03 -0.22 2.85
CA ASN A 70 16.39 -1.59 2.50
C ASN A 70 16.41 -2.55 3.70
N ASN A 71 16.65 -2.02 4.89
CA ASN A 71 16.87 -2.85 6.07
C ASN A 71 15.77 -2.76 7.11
N TYR A 72 15.01 -1.69 7.12
CA TYR A 72 14.06 -1.41 8.20
C TYR A 72 12.76 -0.86 7.68
N VAL A 73 11.70 -1.09 8.46
CA VAL A 73 10.44 -0.35 8.34
C VAL A 73 10.32 0.51 9.60
N TYR A 74 9.87 1.74 9.43
CA TYR A 74 9.66 2.68 10.53
C TYR A 74 8.16 2.92 10.67
N TRP A 75 7.65 2.69 11.87
CA TRP A 75 6.23 2.89 12.15
C TRP A 75 6.07 3.69 13.43
N LYS A 76 5.53 4.90 13.29
CA LYS A 76 5.30 5.81 14.42
C LYS A 76 6.54 5.94 15.31
N GLY A 77 7.69 6.07 14.66
CA GLY A 77 8.97 6.26 15.34
C GLY A 77 9.66 4.99 15.80
N LYS A 78 9.04 3.84 15.62
CA LYS A 78 9.65 2.57 15.98
C LYS A 78 10.27 1.90 14.74
N LYS A 79 11.38 1.26 14.94
CA LYS A 79 12.20 0.64 13.90
C LYS A 79 12.02 -0.88 13.95
N TYR A 80 11.67 -1.46 12.82
CA TYR A 80 11.44 -2.90 12.69
C TYR A 80 12.38 -3.46 11.64
N SER A 81 13.11 -4.53 11.97
CA SER A 81 14.03 -5.15 11.02
C SER A 81 13.27 -5.92 9.95
N ARG A 82 13.52 -5.61 8.69
CA ARG A 82 12.89 -6.31 7.57
C ARG A 82 13.35 -7.77 7.48
N ALA A 83 14.59 -8.04 7.88
CA ALA A 83 15.11 -9.39 7.86
C ALA A 83 14.43 -10.30 8.87
N LYS A 84 13.83 -9.73 9.91
CA LYS A 84 13.20 -10.48 11.00
C LYS A 84 11.68 -10.52 10.91
N MET A 85 11.08 -9.91 9.89
CA MET A 85 9.64 -9.90 9.75
C MET A 85 9.22 -10.59 8.47
N GLN A 86 7.98 -11.03 8.42
CA GLN A 86 7.35 -11.46 7.20
C GLN A 86 6.57 -10.28 6.65
N GLU A 87 7.04 -9.67 5.59
CA GLU A 87 6.40 -8.47 5.03
C GLU A 87 5.01 -8.80 4.53
N GLY A 88 4.08 -7.91 4.77
CA GLY A 88 2.69 -8.12 4.42
C GLY A 88 1.90 -8.90 5.45
N ALA A 89 2.53 -9.35 6.53
CA ALA A 89 1.84 -10.13 7.56
C ALA A 89 0.79 -9.28 8.27
N LYS A 90 -0.38 -9.85 8.47
CA LYS A 90 -1.54 -9.11 9.01
C LYS A 90 -1.34 -8.60 10.42
N ASN A 91 -0.41 -9.19 11.17
CA ASN A 91 -0.15 -8.76 12.55
C ASN A 91 0.78 -7.56 12.65
N LEU A 92 1.39 -7.12 11.55
CA LEU A 92 2.20 -5.91 11.57
C LEU A 92 1.28 -4.68 11.72
N PRO A 93 1.65 -3.70 12.55
CA PRO A 93 0.73 -2.57 12.84
C PRO A 93 0.22 -1.85 11.60
N TRP A 94 1.10 -1.58 10.63
CA TRP A 94 0.72 -0.88 9.42
C TRP A 94 -0.16 -1.75 8.51
N GLU A 95 0.04 -3.07 8.53
CA GLU A 95 -0.80 -3.98 7.77
C GLU A 95 -2.15 -4.17 8.44
N LYS A 96 -2.17 -4.22 9.76
CA LYS A 96 -3.41 -4.28 10.52
C LYS A 96 -4.35 -3.14 10.17
N GLU A 97 -3.83 -1.94 10.10
CA GLU A 97 -4.62 -0.77 9.72
C GLU A 97 -5.14 -0.91 8.29
N ALA A 98 -4.28 -1.33 7.35
CA ALA A 98 -4.66 -1.46 5.96
C ALA A 98 -5.76 -2.51 5.78
N TYR A 99 -5.61 -3.68 6.40
CA TYR A 99 -6.63 -4.72 6.30
C TYR A 99 -7.94 -4.30 6.96
N THR A 100 -7.86 -3.59 8.09
CA THR A 100 -9.05 -3.11 8.78
C THR A 100 -9.82 -2.10 7.94
N LYS A 101 -9.12 -1.17 7.31
CA LYS A 101 -9.76 -0.12 6.51
C LYS A 101 -10.37 -0.62 5.22
N THR A 102 -9.88 -1.74 4.70
CA THR A 102 -10.33 -2.25 3.40
C THR A 102 -11.25 -3.45 3.49
N LYS A 103 -11.44 -4.03 4.66
CA LYS A 103 -12.16 -5.30 4.77
C LYS A 103 -13.67 -5.19 4.56
N ASN A 104 -14.22 -4.01 4.66
CA ASN A 104 -15.68 -3.81 4.56
C ASN A 104 -16.12 -3.34 3.19
N LYS A 105 -15.37 -3.65 2.18
CA LYS A 105 -15.69 -3.20 0.84
C LYS A 105 -16.72 -4.08 0.13
#